data_b71ba4d6e8ebbd5bfdd72960956c2cd9
#
_entry.id   b71ba4d6e8ebbd5bfdd72960956c2cd9
#
_cell.length_a   1.000
_cell.length_b   1.000
_cell.length_c   1.000
_cell.angle_alpha   90.00
_cell.angle_beta   90.00
_cell.angle_gamma   90.00
#
_symmetry.space_group_name_H-M   'P 1'
#
loop_
_entity.id
_entity.type
_entity.pdbx_description
1 polymer ?
#
loop_
_entity_poly.entity_id
_entity_poly.type
_entity_poly.pdbx_seq_one_letter_code
_entity_poly.pdbx_strand_id
1 'polypeptide(L)'
;RYGGEGVTEASERLWNDVELRENQHSRRAQAQLAQSYTVALPRELSLEQNVALIRGYIRDNLIADGAVADLVVHDKGDGNPHAHIMTTMRTLGAAGLDQKIQSYMNRRQDITDKRFGWACYANYALERAGFEARIDHRRLEEQGIELEPTSYDPFVAANAEEAGQPARKKE
;
A
#
# COMPACT_ATOMS: atom_id res chain seq x y z
N ARG A 1 -13.35 -14.30 -11.72
CA ARG A 1 -13.50 -15.31 -10.65
C ARG A 1 -13.89 -14.67 -9.31
N TYR A 2 -13.44 -13.43 -9.04
CA TYR A 2 -13.71 -12.68 -7.81
C TYR A 2 -14.72 -11.53 -7.99
N GLY A 3 -15.44 -11.47 -9.10
CA GLY A 3 -16.46 -10.47 -9.38
C GLY A 3 -17.87 -11.03 -9.17
N GLY A 4 -18.79 -10.19 -8.70
CA GLY A 4 -20.18 -10.56 -8.49
C GLY A 4 -20.54 -11.00 -7.07
N GLU A 5 -19.59 -11.02 -6.15
CA GLU A 5 -19.76 -11.28 -4.72
C GLU A 5 -19.61 -10.01 -3.90
N GLY A 6 -19.95 -10.06 -2.61
CA GLY A 6 -19.61 -9.02 -1.66
C GLY A 6 -18.09 -8.83 -1.58
N VAL A 7 -17.62 -7.61 -1.35
CA VAL A 7 -16.16 -7.29 -1.33
C VAL A 7 -15.43 -8.17 -0.32
N THR A 8 -16.02 -8.42 0.86
CA THR A 8 -15.43 -9.26 1.91
C THR A 8 -15.27 -10.72 1.46
N GLU A 9 -16.29 -11.29 0.84
CA GLU A 9 -16.27 -12.67 0.35
C GLU A 9 -15.26 -12.86 -0.79
N ALA A 10 -15.14 -11.86 -1.67
CA ALA A 10 -14.17 -11.87 -2.74
C ALA A 10 -12.72 -11.81 -2.21
N SER A 11 -12.49 -10.99 -1.18
CA SER A 11 -11.20 -10.89 -0.48
C SER A 11 -10.84 -12.20 0.22
N GLU A 12 -11.73 -12.77 1.03
CA GLU A 12 -11.52 -14.05 1.70
C GLU A 12 -11.19 -15.17 0.72
N ARG A 13 -11.93 -15.26 -0.38
CA ARG A 13 -11.67 -16.26 -1.42
C ARG A 13 -10.31 -16.05 -2.07
N LEU A 14 -9.94 -14.79 -2.40
CA LEU A 14 -8.65 -14.48 -2.98
C LEU A 14 -7.50 -14.96 -2.09
N TRP A 15 -7.54 -14.60 -0.80
CA TRP A 15 -6.45 -14.93 0.11
C TRP A 15 -6.39 -16.41 0.47
N ASN A 16 -7.52 -17.10 0.55
CA ASN A 16 -7.56 -18.56 0.66
C ASN A 16 -6.95 -19.25 -0.57
N ASP A 17 -7.25 -18.77 -1.78
CA ASP A 17 -6.64 -19.29 -3.01
C ASP A 17 -5.12 -19.05 -3.05
N VAL A 18 -4.65 -17.89 -2.54
CA VAL A 18 -3.21 -17.59 -2.41
C VAL A 18 -2.53 -18.59 -1.47
N GLU A 19 -3.09 -18.80 -0.27
CA GLU A 19 -2.55 -19.75 0.70
C GLU A 19 -2.50 -21.19 0.14
N LEU A 20 -3.59 -21.64 -0.44
CA LEU A 20 -3.67 -22.97 -1.06
C LEU A 20 -2.61 -23.13 -2.14
N ARG A 21 -2.40 -22.11 -2.97
CA ARG A 21 -1.42 -22.14 -4.06
C ARG A 21 0.02 -22.18 -3.55
N GLU A 22 0.34 -21.38 -2.54
CA GLU A 22 1.70 -21.35 -1.97
C GLU A 22 2.01 -22.57 -1.10
N ASN A 23 1.02 -23.13 -0.41
CA ASN A 23 1.18 -24.37 0.40
C ASN A 23 1.50 -25.61 -0.45
N GLN A 24 1.19 -25.61 -1.74
CA GLN A 24 1.55 -26.68 -2.66
C GLN A 24 3.05 -26.66 -3.06
N HIS A 25 3.78 -25.61 -2.72
CA HIS A 25 5.18 -25.46 -3.10
C HIS A 25 6.09 -26.19 -2.09
N SER A 26 7.18 -26.82 -2.59
CA SER A 26 8.16 -27.53 -1.75
C SER A 26 8.85 -26.64 -0.70
N ARG A 27 8.91 -25.31 -0.94
CA ARG A 27 9.47 -24.30 -0.03
C ARG A 27 8.39 -23.45 0.66
N ARG A 28 7.26 -24.04 1.01
CA ARG A 28 6.12 -23.36 1.61
C ARG A 28 6.47 -22.48 2.84
N ALA A 29 7.42 -22.90 3.66
CA ALA A 29 7.87 -22.16 4.84
C ALA A 29 8.56 -20.80 4.51
N GLN A 30 8.97 -20.61 3.24
CA GLN A 30 9.60 -19.39 2.74
C GLN A 30 8.70 -18.65 1.74
N ALA A 31 7.45 -19.09 1.58
CA ALA A 31 6.53 -18.52 0.62
C ALA A 31 6.13 -17.10 1.05
N GLN A 32 6.23 -16.17 0.12
CA GLN A 32 5.68 -14.83 0.27
C GLN A 32 4.27 -14.83 -0.31
N LEU A 33 3.28 -14.59 0.54
CA LEU A 33 1.86 -14.63 0.16
C LEU A 33 1.40 -13.33 -0.48
N ALA A 34 1.83 -12.20 0.08
CA ALA A 34 1.41 -10.87 -0.32
C ALA A 34 2.54 -9.85 -0.22
N GLN A 35 2.37 -8.74 -0.92
CA GLN A 35 3.11 -7.51 -0.67
C GLN A 35 2.13 -6.48 -0.09
N SER A 36 2.51 -5.87 1.04
CA SER A 36 1.68 -4.89 1.73
C SER A 36 2.26 -3.50 1.57
N TYR A 37 1.36 -2.52 1.37
CA TYR A 37 1.69 -1.10 1.30
C TYR A 37 0.75 -0.33 2.22
N THR A 38 1.30 0.65 2.93
CA THR A 38 0.53 1.70 3.60
C THR A 38 0.86 3.01 2.92
N VAL A 39 -0.17 3.68 2.41
CA VAL A 39 -0.04 4.91 1.61
C VAL A 39 -0.82 6.02 2.28
N ALA A 40 -0.13 7.09 2.71
CA ALA A 40 -0.78 8.30 3.19
C ALA A 40 -1.54 8.99 2.03
N LEU A 41 -2.77 9.37 2.28
CA LEU A 41 -3.62 10.06 1.32
C LEU A 41 -3.64 11.57 1.61
N PRO A 42 -3.76 12.44 0.59
CA PRO A 42 -3.90 13.86 0.80
C PRO A 42 -5.16 14.19 1.61
N ARG A 43 -4.98 14.85 2.75
CA ARG A 43 -6.08 15.28 3.63
C ARG A 43 -6.91 16.42 3.03
N GLU A 44 -6.36 17.10 2.04
CA GLU A 44 -6.99 18.18 1.30
C GLU A 44 -8.09 17.67 0.35
N LEU A 45 -8.00 16.40 -0.05
CA LEU A 45 -8.97 15.77 -0.94
C LEU A 45 -10.11 15.12 -0.15
N SER A 46 -11.30 15.09 -0.75
CA SER A 46 -12.42 14.33 -0.19
C SER A 46 -12.13 12.84 -0.21
N LEU A 47 -12.86 12.05 0.62
CA LEU A 47 -12.77 10.59 0.61
C LEU A 47 -12.99 10.02 -0.79
N GLU A 48 -13.96 10.55 -1.52
CA GLU A 48 -14.30 10.11 -2.87
C GLU A 48 -13.15 10.36 -3.86
N GLN A 49 -12.52 11.54 -3.77
CA GLN A 49 -11.35 11.89 -4.57
C GLN A 49 -10.15 11.01 -4.21
N ASN A 50 -9.92 10.76 -2.94
CA ASN A 50 -8.86 9.87 -2.45
C ASN A 50 -9.06 8.41 -2.91
N VAL A 51 -10.29 7.90 -2.87
CA VAL A 51 -10.60 6.56 -3.39
C VAL A 51 -10.35 6.48 -4.89
N ALA A 52 -10.76 7.48 -5.67
CA ALA A 52 -10.50 7.52 -7.11
C ALA A 52 -8.99 7.59 -7.41
N LEU A 53 -8.26 8.45 -6.68
CA LEU A 53 -6.82 8.61 -6.78
C LEU A 53 -6.07 7.29 -6.52
N ILE A 54 -6.33 6.66 -5.36
CA ILE A 54 -5.59 5.45 -4.98
C ILE A 54 -5.92 4.26 -5.90
N ARG A 55 -7.15 4.14 -6.37
CA ARG A 55 -7.54 3.10 -7.35
C ARG A 55 -6.83 3.28 -8.69
N GLY A 56 -6.70 4.51 -9.17
CA GLY A 56 -5.92 4.82 -10.38
C GLY A 56 -4.46 4.43 -10.21
N TYR A 57 -3.85 4.85 -9.11
CA TYR A 57 -2.47 4.52 -8.79
C TYR A 57 -2.22 3.00 -8.70
N ILE A 58 -3.09 2.26 -7.99
CA ILE A 58 -3.00 0.80 -7.87
C ILE A 58 -3.02 0.15 -9.26
N ARG A 59 -4.00 0.52 -10.09
CA ARG A 59 -4.18 -0.05 -11.44
C ARG A 59 -2.91 0.09 -12.29
N ASP A 60 -2.29 1.26 -12.26
CA ASP A 60 -1.23 1.61 -13.20
C ASP A 60 0.17 1.32 -12.66
N ASN A 61 0.35 1.17 -11.32
CA ASN A 61 1.66 1.02 -10.69
C ASN A 61 1.84 -0.24 -9.84
N LEU A 62 0.77 -0.82 -9.31
CA LEU A 62 0.90 -1.96 -8.40
C LEU A 62 0.43 -3.28 -9.02
N ILE A 63 -0.53 -3.23 -9.94
CA ILE A 63 -1.12 -4.44 -10.55
C ILE A 63 -0.97 -4.49 -12.07
N ALA A 64 -0.19 -3.60 -12.66
CA ALA A 64 0.08 -3.57 -14.11
C ALA A 64 0.65 -4.91 -14.62
N ASP A 65 1.42 -5.62 -13.78
CA ASP A 65 2.00 -6.93 -14.09
C ASP A 65 1.02 -8.10 -13.90
N GLY A 66 -0.27 -7.83 -13.69
CA GLY A 66 -1.32 -8.84 -13.58
C GLY A 66 -1.58 -9.35 -12.16
N ALA A 67 -1.07 -8.68 -11.13
CA ALA A 67 -1.45 -8.93 -9.73
C ALA A 67 -2.92 -8.57 -9.47
N VAL A 68 -3.44 -9.06 -8.35
CA VAL A 68 -4.71 -8.61 -7.78
C VAL A 68 -4.40 -7.78 -6.53
N ALA A 69 -5.12 -6.69 -6.34
CA ALA A 69 -5.00 -5.85 -5.15
C ALA A 69 -6.28 -5.91 -4.30
N ASP A 70 -6.08 -5.95 -3.00
CA ASP A 70 -7.08 -5.71 -1.97
C ASP A 70 -6.80 -4.34 -1.33
N LEU A 71 -7.82 -3.49 -1.22
CA LEU A 71 -7.70 -2.10 -0.81
C LEU A 71 -8.68 -1.78 0.31
N VAL A 72 -8.16 -1.23 1.40
CA VAL A 72 -8.95 -0.63 2.48
C VAL A 72 -8.50 0.81 2.68
N VAL A 73 -9.44 1.75 2.69
CA VAL A 73 -9.18 3.16 2.98
C VAL A 73 -9.67 3.48 4.38
N HIS A 74 -8.80 4.02 5.20
CA HIS A 74 -9.10 4.51 6.54
C HIS A 74 -9.10 6.04 6.54
N ASP A 75 -10.22 6.62 6.91
CA ASP A 75 -10.38 8.04 7.21
C ASP A 75 -11.27 8.18 8.45
N LYS A 76 -10.64 8.45 9.58
CA LYS A 76 -11.32 8.64 10.88
C LYS A 76 -11.61 10.10 11.19
N GLY A 77 -11.33 11.01 10.27
CA GLY A 77 -11.46 12.46 10.51
C GLY A 77 -10.38 13.02 11.44
N ASP A 78 -9.32 12.27 11.70
CA ASP A 78 -8.18 12.65 12.55
C ASP A 78 -7.07 13.40 11.78
N GLY A 79 -7.31 13.68 10.49
CA GLY A 79 -6.37 14.37 9.62
C GLY A 79 -5.26 13.47 9.05
N ASN A 80 -5.37 12.16 9.22
CA ASN A 80 -4.43 11.16 8.70
C ASN A 80 -5.13 10.10 7.84
N PRO A 81 -5.80 10.48 6.74
CA PRO A 81 -6.37 9.51 5.83
C PRO A 81 -5.28 8.65 5.20
N HIS A 82 -5.48 7.33 5.14
CA HIS A 82 -4.49 6.42 4.58
C HIS A 82 -5.14 5.17 3.99
N ALA A 83 -4.44 4.54 3.07
CA ALA A 83 -4.84 3.32 2.41
C ALA A 83 -3.92 2.16 2.79
N HIS A 84 -4.51 1.02 3.13
CA HIS A 84 -3.83 -0.27 3.20
C HIS A 84 -4.11 -1.04 1.93
N ILE A 85 -3.05 -1.51 1.30
CA ILE A 85 -3.12 -2.24 0.04
C ILE A 85 -2.34 -3.54 0.21
N MET A 86 -2.96 -4.66 -0.14
CA MET A 86 -2.25 -5.93 -0.29
C MET A 86 -2.33 -6.37 -1.75
N THR A 87 -1.20 -6.77 -2.32
CA THR A 87 -1.16 -7.32 -3.68
C THR A 87 -0.70 -8.77 -3.65
N THR A 88 -1.25 -9.58 -4.55
CA THR A 88 -0.77 -10.95 -4.75
C THR A 88 0.65 -10.96 -5.30
N MET A 89 1.44 -11.98 -4.96
CA MET A 89 2.78 -12.21 -5.51
C MET A 89 2.75 -12.96 -6.85
N ARG A 90 1.53 -13.23 -7.36
CA ARG A 90 1.28 -13.97 -8.60
C ARG A 90 0.29 -13.21 -9.48
N THR A 91 0.43 -13.44 -10.77
CA THR A 91 -0.55 -12.98 -11.75
C THR A 91 -1.85 -13.76 -11.64
N LEU A 92 -2.96 -13.15 -12.02
CA LEU A 92 -4.25 -13.80 -12.14
C LEU A 92 -4.51 -14.17 -13.60
N GLY A 93 -4.52 -15.47 -13.89
CA GLY A 93 -4.90 -16.02 -15.18
C GLY A 93 -6.34 -16.54 -15.22
N ALA A 94 -6.74 -17.11 -16.35
CA ALA A 94 -8.10 -17.65 -16.56
C ALA A 94 -8.44 -18.81 -15.59
N ALA A 95 -7.43 -19.61 -15.21
CA ALA A 95 -7.59 -20.75 -14.28
C ALA A 95 -7.40 -20.38 -12.80
N GLY A 96 -7.05 -19.15 -12.47
CA GLY A 96 -6.73 -18.68 -11.12
C GLY A 96 -5.33 -18.09 -11.02
N LEU A 97 -4.71 -18.19 -9.83
CA LEU A 97 -3.35 -17.67 -9.62
C LEU A 97 -2.31 -18.48 -10.40
N ASP A 98 -1.47 -17.78 -11.17
CA ASP A 98 -0.54 -18.37 -12.12
C ASP A 98 0.92 -18.08 -11.73
N GLN A 99 1.70 -17.39 -12.56
CA GLN A 99 3.14 -17.21 -12.40
C GLN A 99 3.48 -16.19 -11.31
N LYS A 100 4.67 -16.37 -10.67
CA LYS A 100 5.20 -15.35 -9.76
C LYS A 100 5.64 -14.11 -10.54
N ILE A 101 5.34 -12.94 -9.96
CA ILE A 101 5.67 -11.64 -10.53
C ILE A 101 7.16 -11.37 -10.29
N GLN A 102 7.92 -11.25 -11.36
CA GLN A 102 9.38 -11.11 -11.31
C GLN A 102 9.83 -9.69 -10.91
N SER A 103 9.04 -8.66 -11.17
CA SER A 103 9.35 -7.26 -10.84
C SER A 103 9.58 -7.04 -9.34
N TYR A 104 8.99 -7.87 -8.48
CA TYR A 104 9.17 -7.80 -7.03
C TYR A 104 10.55 -8.27 -6.55
N MET A 105 11.42 -8.75 -7.43
CA MET A 105 12.74 -9.27 -7.04
C MET A 105 13.76 -8.15 -6.77
N ASN A 106 13.62 -6.97 -7.36
CA ASN A 106 14.49 -5.81 -7.09
C ASN A 106 13.79 -4.79 -6.18
N ARG A 107 13.63 -5.14 -4.91
CA ARG A 107 12.83 -4.39 -3.93
C ARG A 107 13.23 -2.92 -3.75
N ARG A 108 14.52 -2.59 -3.82
CA ARG A 108 14.97 -1.20 -3.56
C ARG A 108 14.55 -0.27 -4.69
N GLN A 109 14.81 -0.64 -5.94
CA GLN A 109 14.41 0.14 -7.10
C GLN A 109 12.88 0.20 -7.23
N ASP A 110 12.22 -0.92 -7.07
CA ASP A 110 10.76 -1.03 -7.10
C ASP A 110 10.07 -0.09 -6.10
N ILE A 111 10.59 -0.01 -4.85
CA ILE A 111 10.04 0.91 -3.84
C ILE A 111 10.27 2.38 -4.24
N THR A 112 11.42 2.71 -4.80
CA THR A 112 11.73 4.07 -5.25
C THR A 112 10.81 4.49 -6.39
N ASP A 113 10.61 3.63 -7.37
CA ASP A 113 9.73 3.87 -8.52
C ASP A 113 8.27 4.02 -8.08
N LYS A 114 7.82 3.20 -7.13
CA LYS A 114 6.48 3.29 -6.55
C LYS A 114 6.26 4.60 -5.77
N ARG A 115 7.25 5.04 -4.99
CA ARG A 115 7.17 6.32 -4.28
C ARG A 115 7.11 7.50 -5.24
N PHE A 116 7.93 7.48 -6.29
CA PHE A 116 7.89 8.49 -7.34
C PHE A 116 6.53 8.51 -8.05
N GLY A 117 6.04 7.33 -8.47
CA GLY A 117 4.73 7.20 -9.10
C GLY A 117 3.61 7.74 -8.22
N TRP A 118 3.65 7.42 -6.90
CA TRP A 118 2.66 7.95 -5.95
C TRP A 118 2.70 9.48 -5.87
N ALA A 119 3.89 10.08 -5.77
CA ALA A 119 4.02 11.53 -5.74
C ALA A 119 3.46 12.19 -7.00
N CYS A 120 3.70 11.61 -8.19
CA CYS A 120 3.12 12.10 -9.43
C CYS A 120 1.59 12.06 -9.42
N TYR A 121 0.99 10.95 -9.00
CA TYR A 121 -0.46 10.78 -8.93
C TYR A 121 -1.11 11.73 -7.94
N ALA A 122 -0.57 11.81 -6.72
CA ALA A 122 -1.09 12.67 -5.67
C ALA A 122 -0.98 14.16 -6.04
N ASN A 123 0.16 14.57 -6.57
CA ASN A 123 0.38 15.96 -6.99
C ASN A 123 -0.54 16.37 -8.16
N TYR A 124 -0.77 15.48 -9.11
CA TYR A 124 -1.72 15.73 -10.18
C TYR A 124 -3.15 15.89 -9.65
N ALA A 125 -3.56 15.04 -8.71
CA ALA A 125 -4.89 15.12 -8.10
C ALA A 125 -5.07 16.40 -7.28
N LEU A 126 -4.06 16.80 -6.49
CA LEU A 126 -4.05 18.04 -5.72
C LEU A 126 -4.14 19.26 -6.63
N GLU A 127 -3.36 19.31 -7.70
CA GLU A 127 -3.39 20.39 -8.68
C GLU A 127 -4.76 20.53 -9.34
N ARG A 128 -5.35 19.42 -9.78
CA ARG A 128 -6.69 19.43 -10.37
C ARG A 128 -7.77 19.86 -9.41
N ALA A 129 -7.58 19.64 -8.12
CA ALA A 129 -8.49 20.09 -7.07
C ALA A 129 -8.23 21.53 -6.61
N GLY A 130 -7.21 22.22 -7.16
CA GLY A 130 -6.88 23.61 -6.86
C GLY A 130 -6.03 23.81 -5.60
N PHE A 131 -5.39 22.76 -5.09
CA PHE A 131 -4.52 22.84 -3.91
C PHE A 131 -3.05 23.07 -4.32
N GLU A 132 -2.35 23.91 -3.54
CA GLU A 132 -0.91 24.16 -3.74
C GLU A 132 -0.01 23.13 -3.05
N ALA A 133 -0.56 22.33 -2.13
CA ALA A 133 0.17 21.27 -1.44
C ALA A 133 0.81 20.29 -2.44
N ARG A 134 2.03 19.87 -2.16
CA ARG A 134 2.77 18.88 -2.99
C ARG A 134 3.46 17.85 -2.11
N ILE A 135 3.55 16.64 -2.63
CA ILE A 135 4.28 15.52 -2.02
C ILE A 135 5.61 15.37 -2.75
N ASP A 136 6.70 15.25 -2.01
CA ASP A 136 8.02 14.88 -2.53
C ASP A 136 8.38 13.47 -2.03
N HIS A 137 8.75 12.59 -2.95
CA HIS A 137 9.10 11.20 -2.67
C HIS A 137 10.53 11.00 -2.18
N ARG A 138 11.37 12.03 -2.34
CA ARG A 138 12.77 11.99 -1.95
C ARG A 138 12.94 12.03 -0.43
N ARG A 139 14.10 11.62 0.05
CA ARG A 139 14.45 11.75 1.46
C ARG A 139 14.58 13.21 1.85
N LEU A 140 14.38 13.55 3.11
CA LEU A 140 14.47 14.91 3.63
C LEU A 140 15.85 15.53 3.32
N GLU A 141 16.94 14.78 3.45
CA GLU A 141 18.29 15.21 3.08
C GLU A 141 18.40 15.60 1.61
N GLU A 142 17.80 14.83 0.71
CA GLU A 142 17.78 15.09 -0.74
C GLU A 142 16.92 16.30 -1.11
N GLN A 143 15.99 16.67 -0.23
CA GLN A 143 15.16 17.87 -0.34
C GLN A 143 15.84 19.11 0.28
N GLY A 144 17.00 18.95 0.92
CA GLY A 144 17.67 20.02 1.64
C GLY A 144 16.99 20.41 2.96
N ILE A 145 16.18 19.50 3.52
CA ILE A 145 15.46 19.71 4.78
C ILE A 145 16.25 19.06 5.91
N GLU A 146 16.77 19.90 6.84
CA GLU A 146 17.51 19.47 8.02
C GLU A 146 16.55 19.04 9.16
N LEU A 147 15.75 18.01 8.93
CA LEU A 147 14.90 17.40 9.95
C LEU A 147 15.23 15.91 10.08
N GLU A 148 15.35 15.45 11.33
CA GLU A 148 15.48 14.02 11.57
C GLU A 148 14.14 13.32 11.24
N PRO A 149 14.19 12.20 10.50
CA PRO A 149 12.98 11.40 10.25
C PRO A 149 12.41 10.88 11.56
N THR A 150 11.11 10.99 11.74
CA THR A 150 10.43 10.35 12.87
C THR A 150 10.62 8.84 12.79
N SER A 151 11.36 8.26 13.73
CA SER A 151 11.46 6.80 13.83
C SER A 151 10.25 6.26 14.60
N TYR A 152 9.38 5.53 13.90
CA TYR A 152 8.35 4.73 14.55
C TYR A 152 8.95 3.35 14.83
N ASP A 153 9.13 3.04 16.10
CA ASP A 153 9.47 1.68 16.52
C ASP A 153 8.18 0.96 16.93
N PRO A 154 7.71 -0.01 16.13
CA PRO A 154 6.46 -0.72 16.41
C PRO A 154 6.51 -1.50 17.73
N PHE A 155 7.69 -1.93 18.20
CA PHE A 155 7.85 -2.60 19.48
C PHE A 155 7.68 -1.64 20.67
N VAL A 156 8.20 -0.41 20.54
CA VAL A 156 8.04 0.62 21.59
C VAL A 156 6.59 1.10 21.63
N ALA A 157 5.91 1.22 20.49
CA ALA A 157 4.52 1.62 20.42
C ALA A 157 3.58 0.56 21.03
N ALA A 158 3.76 -0.72 20.70
CA ALA A 158 2.94 -1.81 21.25
C ALA A 158 3.09 -1.92 22.77
N ASN A 159 4.32 -1.83 23.29
CA ASN A 159 4.58 -1.87 24.74
C ASN A 159 4.06 -0.60 25.46
N ALA A 160 3.99 0.54 24.79
CA ALA A 160 3.44 1.77 25.37
C ALA A 160 1.90 1.71 25.46
N GLU A 161 1.23 1.10 24.48
CA GLU A 161 -0.21 0.87 24.52
C GLU A 161 -0.61 -0.15 25.61
N GLU A 162 0.14 -1.25 25.76
CA GLU A 162 -0.07 -2.21 26.86
C GLU A 162 0.16 -1.59 28.24
N ALA A 163 1.08 -0.61 28.36
CA ALA A 163 1.37 0.11 29.60
C ALA A 163 0.43 1.30 29.86
N GLY A 164 -0.56 1.56 28.98
CA GLY A 164 -1.48 2.70 29.09
C GLY A 164 -0.79 4.07 28.94
N GLN A 165 0.40 4.13 28.35
CA GLN A 165 1.14 5.36 28.10
C GLN A 165 1.01 5.78 26.63
N PRO A 166 0.78 7.09 26.34
CA PRO A 166 0.76 7.55 24.95
C PRO A 166 2.14 7.32 24.31
N ALA A 167 2.16 6.76 23.10
CA ALA A 167 3.38 6.56 22.32
C ALA A 167 4.15 7.87 22.23
N ARG A 168 5.34 7.95 22.85
CA ARG A 168 6.18 9.15 22.81
C ARG A 168 6.76 9.32 21.40
N LYS A 169 6.36 10.40 20.73
CA LYS A 169 7.18 10.97 19.65
C LYS A 169 8.51 11.39 20.31
N LYS A 170 9.64 10.87 19.84
CA LYS A 170 10.93 11.49 20.17
C LYS A 170 10.93 12.86 19.51
N GLU A 171 11.02 13.90 20.35
CA GLU A 171 11.37 15.27 19.92
C GLU A 171 12.76 15.28 19.35
#